data_3d113c127caca50e18b9aed1ef6645c5
#
_entry.id   3d113c127caca50e18b9aed1ef6645c5
#
_cell.length_a   1.000
_cell.length_b   1.000
_cell.length_c   1.000
_cell.angle_alpha   90.00
_cell.angle_beta   90.00
_cell.angle_gamma   90.00
#
_symmetry.space_group_name_H-M   'P 1'
#
loop_
_entity.id
_entity.type
_entity.pdbx_description
1 polymer ?
#
loop_
_entity_poly.entity_id
_entity_poly.type
_entity_poly.pdbx_seq_one_letter_code
_entity_poly.pdbx_strand_id
1 'polypeptide(L)'
;MSQEQYPSSNGPGPVVALCGGVGAARFLRGLVRAVPPEEVIAIVNTGDDREFYGVHVAPDLDIVSYTLAELIDQAVGYGLAGDTFHLVDSLAKLGHETWFRLGDQDFAFCLHRTQRLRAGRRLAEVTDELRRHHGLRLRILPMAEDPCPTQVTLRDGRCMHFEDYMIREGAPDTVSEVDLSAAAQAQPTPGVLEAIQSARAILLCPSNPVVSIGPILAMPGIREALAARRCPSSWRRSWPTLGA
;
A
#
# COMPACT_ATOMS: atom_id res chain seq x y z
N MET A 1 3.00 0.54 27.86
CA MET A 1 3.70 0.47 26.57
C MET A 1 4.27 -0.94 26.47
N SER A 2 3.49 -1.88 25.98
CA SER A 2 3.92 -3.27 25.79
C SER A 2 4.46 -3.36 24.36
N GLN A 3 5.77 -3.58 24.22
CA GLN A 3 6.36 -4.04 22.98
C GLN A 3 5.72 -5.38 22.66
N GLU A 4 4.88 -5.44 21.65
CA GLU A 4 4.47 -6.72 21.08
C GLU A 4 5.72 -7.37 20.48
N GLN A 5 6.32 -8.26 21.28
CA GLN A 5 7.38 -9.14 20.82
C GLN A 5 6.81 -10.02 19.72
N TYR A 6 7.47 -10.02 18.56
CA TYR A 6 7.26 -11.04 17.54
C TYR A 6 7.34 -12.41 18.21
N PRO A 7 6.37 -13.30 18.01
CA PRO A 7 6.53 -14.66 18.50
C PRO A 7 7.79 -15.22 17.86
N SER A 8 8.75 -15.59 18.67
CA SER A 8 9.90 -16.42 18.26
C SER A 8 9.34 -17.78 17.85
N SER A 9 8.87 -17.88 16.62
CA SER A 9 8.37 -19.14 16.08
C SER A 9 9.58 -20.03 15.76
N ASN A 10 9.65 -21.20 16.39
CA ASN A 10 10.51 -22.31 15.97
C ASN A 10 10.08 -22.91 14.60
N GLY A 11 9.30 -22.16 13.82
CA GLY A 11 8.81 -22.52 12.48
C GLY A 11 9.55 -21.76 11.38
N PRO A 12 9.35 -22.16 10.11
CA PRO A 12 9.85 -21.38 8.98
C PRO A 12 9.24 -19.97 9.03
N GLY A 13 10.06 -18.92 8.80
CA GLY A 13 9.64 -17.52 8.83
C GLY A 13 8.44 -17.19 7.92
N PRO A 14 7.89 -15.99 7.97
CA PRO A 14 6.70 -15.62 7.21
C PRO A 14 6.93 -15.64 5.69
N VAL A 15 5.83 -15.66 4.93
CA VAL A 15 5.82 -15.30 3.51
C VAL A 15 5.54 -13.79 3.45
N VAL A 16 6.50 -13.02 2.94
CA VAL A 16 6.37 -11.57 2.79
C VAL A 16 5.99 -11.24 1.36
N ALA A 17 4.97 -10.42 1.17
CA ALA A 17 4.51 -9.92 -0.12
C ALA A 17 4.71 -8.41 -0.20
N LEU A 18 5.49 -7.94 -1.18
CA LEU A 18 5.57 -6.51 -1.51
C LEU A 18 4.47 -6.20 -2.52
N CYS A 19 3.61 -5.25 -2.21
CA CYS A 19 2.36 -5.09 -2.93
C CYS A 19 1.81 -3.65 -2.93
N GLY A 20 0.97 -3.36 -3.93
CA GLY A 20 0.16 -2.17 -4.07
C GLY A 20 -0.84 -2.36 -5.21
N GLY A 21 -2.01 -1.75 -5.09
CA GLY A 21 -3.05 -1.75 -6.10
C GLY A 21 -3.81 -3.06 -6.30
N VAL A 22 -4.70 -3.03 -7.28
CA VAL A 22 -5.70 -4.08 -7.57
C VAL A 22 -5.05 -5.43 -7.92
N GLY A 23 -3.95 -5.40 -8.71
CA GLY A 23 -3.26 -6.63 -9.13
C GLY A 23 -2.70 -7.41 -7.95
N ALA A 24 -2.03 -6.72 -7.02
CA ALA A 24 -1.52 -7.31 -5.78
C ALA A 24 -2.64 -7.84 -4.89
N ALA A 25 -3.71 -7.08 -4.72
CA ALA A 25 -4.84 -7.47 -3.89
C ALA A 25 -5.48 -8.78 -4.38
N ARG A 26 -5.67 -8.92 -5.70
CA ARG A 26 -6.16 -10.16 -6.33
C ARG A 26 -5.20 -11.33 -6.12
N PHE A 27 -3.89 -11.09 -6.24
CA PHE A 27 -2.87 -12.10 -5.99
C PHE A 27 -2.87 -12.55 -4.53
N LEU A 28 -2.91 -11.61 -3.58
CA LEU A 28 -2.98 -11.89 -2.14
C LEU A 28 -4.22 -12.73 -1.77
N ARG A 29 -5.37 -12.47 -2.40
CA ARG A 29 -6.59 -13.29 -2.21
C ARG A 29 -6.36 -14.77 -2.58
N GLY A 30 -5.54 -15.04 -3.60
CA GLY A 30 -5.11 -16.39 -3.94
C GLY A 30 -4.07 -16.94 -2.95
N LEU A 31 -3.10 -16.12 -2.55
CA LEU A 31 -2.03 -16.51 -1.64
C LEU A 31 -2.55 -16.98 -0.28
N VAL A 32 -3.50 -16.25 0.33
CA VAL A 32 -4.07 -16.61 1.64
C VAL A 32 -4.96 -17.86 1.62
N ARG A 33 -5.24 -18.42 0.44
CA ARG A 33 -5.88 -19.73 0.27
C ARG A 33 -4.85 -20.85 0.18
N ALA A 34 -3.62 -20.55 -0.23
CA ALA A 34 -2.54 -21.51 -0.40
C ALA A 34 -1.58 -21.54 0.80
N VAL A 35 -1.50 -20.45 1.56
CA VAL A 35 -0.65 -20.30 2.74
C VAL A 35 -1.53 -19.85 3.91
N PRO A 36 -1.35 -20.40 5.13
CA PRO A 36 -2.08 -19.92 6.31
C PRO A 36 -1.95 -18.40 6.43
N PRO A 37 -3.07 -17.66 6.52
CA PRO A 37 -3.02 -16.20 6.52
C PRO A 37 -2.11 -15.60 7.59
N GLU A 38 -2.01 -16.25 8.75
CA GLU A 38 -1.16 -15.81 9.87
C GLU A 38 0.34 -15.85 9.56
N GLU A 39 0.71 -16.61 8.55
CA GLU A 39 2.09 -16.71 8.06
C GLU A 39 2.39 -15.71 6.94
N VAL A 40 1.40 -14.91 6.51
CA VAL A 40 1.54 -13.92 5.44
C VAL A 40 1.66 -12.52 6.02
N ILE A 41 2.67 -11.77 5.56
CA ILE A 41 2.84 -10.35 5.83
C ILE A 41 2.83 -9.60 4.49
N ALA A 42 1.83 -8.73 4.30
CA ALA A 42 1.76 -7.84 3.17
C ALA A 42 2.40 -6.49 3.53
N ILE A 43 3.46 -6.09 2.84
CA ILE A 43 4.07 -4.76 2.91
C ILE A 43 3.47 -3.96 1.76
N VAL A 44 2.69 -2.94 2.09
CA VAL A 44 1.85 -2.23 1.13
C VAL A 44 2.40 -0.83 0.88
N ASN A 45 2.42 -0.44 -0.38
CA ASN A 45 2.77 0.90 -0.83
C ASN A 45 1.87 1.97 -0.16
N THR A 46 2.47 3.08 0.23
CA THR A 46 1.80 4.28 0.74
C THR A 46 2.20 5.53 -0.04
N GLY A 47 2.83 5.34 -1.22
CA GLY A 47 3.22 6.45 -2.10
C GLY A 47 2.04 7.18 -2.73
N ASP A 48 0.87 6.57 -2.70
CA ASP A 48 -0.36 7.11 -3.27
C ASP A 48 -1.27 7.74 -2.19
N ASP A 49 -0.86 7.62 -0.90
CA ASP A 49 -1.60 8.18 0.23
C ASP A 49 -1.64 9.71 0.17
N ARG A 50 -2.83 10.26 0.38
CA ARG A 50 -3.00 11.72 0.51
C ARG A 50 -4.30 12.10 1.20
N GLU A 51 -4.44 13.39 1.51
CA GLU A 51 -5.69 13.91 2.06
C GLU A 51 -6.67 14.30 0.94
N PHE A 52 -7.91 13.79 1.02
CA PHE A 52 -9.05 14.22 0.23
C PHE A 52 -10.19 14.59 1.15
N TYR A 53 -10.84 15.70 0.93
CA TYR A 53 -12.00 16.16 1.71
C TYR A 53 -11.73 16.23 3.22
N GLY A 54 -10.48 16.50 3.63
CA GLY A 54 -10.08 16.58 5.03
C GLY A 54 -9.85 15.23 5.71
N VAL A 55 -9.84 14.11 4.97
CA VAL A 55 -9.54 12.77 5.49
C VAL A 55 -8.36 12.13 4.77
N HIS A 56 -7.57 11.36 5.51
CA HIS A 56 -6.44 10.58 4.98
C HIS A 56 -6.95 9.36 4.22
N VAL A 57 -6.75 9.35 2.93
CA VAL A 57 -7.06 8.24 2.02
C VAL A 57 -5.77 7.47 1.73
N ALA A 58 -5.82 6.15 1.87
CA ALA A 58 -4.69 5.25 1.64
C ALA A 58 -5.11 4.16 0.62
N PRO A 59 -5.12 4.49 -0.68
CA PRO A 59 -5.76 3.68 -1.71
C PRO A 59 -5.29 2.22 -1.73
N ASP A 60 -3.99 1.99 -1.69
CA ASP A 60 -3.42 0.65 -1.77
C ASP A 60 -3.72 -0.19 -0.51
N LEU A 61 -3.66 0.42 0.69
CA LEU A 61 -4.02 -0.25 1.94
C LEU A 61 -5.50 -0.65 1.94
N ASP A 62 -6.36 0.24 1.44
CA ASP A 62 -7.81 0.03 1.40
C ASP A 62 -8.18 -1.02 0.35
N ILE A 63 -7.65 -0.94 -0.87
CA ILE A 63 -7.86 -1.94 -1.92
C ILE A 63 -7.43 -3.34 -1.44
N VAL A 64 -6.26 -3.46 -0.81
CA VAL A 64 -5.77 -4.74 -0.27
C VAL A 64 -6.71 -5.26 0.82
N SER A 65 -7.07 -4.41 1.78
CA SER A 65 -7.94 -4.78 2.90
C SER A 65 -9.33 -5.17 2.45
N TYR A 66 -9.96 -4.36 1.59
CA TYR A 66 -11.33 -4.62 1.09
C TYR A 66 -11.38 -5.85 0.19
N THR A 67 -10.34 -6.08 -0.64
CA THR A 67 -10.27 -7.29 -1.49
C THR A 67 -10.18 -8.57 -0.65
N LEU A 68 -9.34 -8.55 0.40
CA LEU A 68 -9.14 -9.70 1.27
C LEU A 68 -10.35 -9.96 2.18
N ALA A 69 -11.08 -8.91 2.55
CA ALA A 69 -12.32 -8.98 3.31
C ALA A 69 -13.56 -9.31 2.44
N GLU A 70 -13.38 -9.44 1.13
CA GLU A 70 -14.47 -9.67 0.15
C GLU A 70 -15.51 -8.52 0.11
N LEU A 71 -15.10 -7.31 0.51
CA LEU A 71 -15.93 -6.10 0.55
C LEU A 71 -15.78 -5.22 -0.70
N ILE A 72 -14.73 -5.46 -1.52
CA ILE A 72 -14.41 -4.63 -2.68
C ILE A 72 -15.49 -4.71 -3.76
N ASP A 73 -15.74 -3.61 -4.44
CA ASP A 73 -16.51 -3.65 -5.69
C ASP A 73 -15.69 -4.38 -6.77
N GLN A 74 -16.13 -5.60 -7.10
CA GLN A 74 -15.43 -6.47 -8.05
C GLN A 74 -15.52 -5.99 -9.50
N ALA A 75 -16.50 -5.14 -9.83
CA ALA A 75 -16.68 -4.63 -11.19
C ALA A 75 -15.60 -3.61 -11.55
N VAL A 76 -15.28 -2.71 -10.61
CA VAL A 76 -14.25 -1.66 -10.82
C VAL A 76 -12.92 -2.03 -10.18
N GLY A 77 -12.90 -2.82 -9.11
CA GLY A 77 -11.69 -3.30 -8.43
C GLY A 77 -11.15 -2.35 -7.36
N TYR A 78 -11.90 -1.32 -6.98
CA TYR A 78 -11.63 -0.40 -5.87
C TYR A 78 -12.93 0.05 -5.23
N GLY A 79 -12.86 0.68 -4.04
CA GLY A 79 -14.04 1.07 -3.27
C GLY A 79 -14.83 -0.12 -2.72
N LEU A 80 -15.89 0.17 -1.98
CA LEU A 80 -16.74 -0.84 -1.36
C LEU A 80 -17.93 -1.19 -2.24
N ALA A 81 -18.27 -2.47 -2.30
CA ALA A 81 -19.44 -2.94 -3.05
C ALA A 81 -20.73 -2.34 -2.50
N GLY A 82 -21.54 -1.75 -3.39
CA GLY A 82 -22.81 -1.14 -3.02
C GLY A 82 -22.69 0.15 -2.20
N ASP A 83 -21.51 0.80 -2.19
CA ASP A 83 -21.35 2.08 -1.54
C ASP A 83 -22.12 3.19 -2.27
N THR A 84 -22.43 4.27 -1.55
CA THR A 84 -23.13 5.45 -2.06
C THR A 84 -22.19 6.66 -2.07
N PHE A 85 -22.59 7.77 -2.72
CA PHE A 85 -21.75 8.94 -2.91
C PHE A 85 -22.43 10.25 -2.49
N HIS A 86 -23.36 10.16 -1.54
CA HIS A 86 -24.16 11.32 -1.11
C HIS A 86 -23.31 12.44 -0.52
N LEU A 87 -22.25 12.11 0.21
CA LEU A 87 -21.32 13.10 0.78
C LEU A 87 -20.62 13.88 -0.34
N VAL A 88 -19.97 13.16 -1.28
CA VAL A 88 -19.20 13.78 -2.36
C VAL A 88 -20.12 14.58 -3.29
N ASP A 89 -21.33 14.05 -3.60
CA ASP A 89 -22.33 14.77 -4.38
C ASP A 89 -22.84 16.04 -3.67
N SER A 90 -22.91 16.02 -2.34
CA SER A 90 -23.26 17.21 -1.54
C SER A 90 -22.13 18.23 -1.53
N LEU A 91 -20.87 17.79 -1.43
CA LEU A 91 -19.70 18.67 -1.54
C LEU A 91 -19.63 19.35 -2.92
N ALA A 92 -19.95 18.62 -4.00
CA ALA A 92 -20.04 19.20 -5.35
C ALA A 92 -21.06 20.32 -5.43
N LYS A 93 -22.26 20.17 -4.80
CA LYS A 93 -23.28 21.21 -4.73
C LYS A 93 -22.83 22.45 -3.95
N LEU A 94 -21.87 22.29 -3.04
CA LEU A 94 -21.25 23.39 -2.28
C LEU A 94 -20.06 24.03 -3.02
N GLY A 95 -19.73 23.54 -4.23
CA GLY A 95 -18.68 24.10 -5.08
C GLY A 95 -17.28 23.50 -4.84
N HIS A 96 -17.16 22.39 -4.10
CA HIS A 96 -15.89 21.71 -3.97
C HIS A 96 -15.54 20.93 -5.25
N GLU A 97 -14.24 20.77 -5.54
CA GLU A 97 -13.76 19.83 -6.55
C GLU A 97 -13.97 18.40 -6.06
N THR A 98 -14.65 17.56 -6.86
CA THR A 98 -15.04 16.18 -6.49
C THR A 98 -14.65 15.15 -7.54
N TRP A 99 -13.52 15.36 -8.18
CA TRP A 99 -12.98 14.42 -9.17
C TRP A 99 -12.56 13.08 -8.54
N PHE A 100 -12.14 13.08 -7.27
CA PHE A 100 -11.88 11.86 -6.53
C PHE A 100 -13.18 11.33 -5.93
N ARG A 101 -13.69 10.22 -6.47
CA ARG A 101 -14.96 9.63 -6.05
C ARG A 101 -14.75 8.72 -4.85
N LEU A 102 -14.96 9.24 -3.64
CA LEU A 102 -14.89 8.49 -2.38
C LEU A 102 -16.31 8.14 -1.93
N GLY A 103 -16.57 6.85 -1.70
CA GLY A 103 -17.88 6.37 -1.24
C GLY A 103 -18.15 6.77 0.21
N ASP A 104 -19.42 6.75 0.63
CA ASP A 104 -19.84 7.20 1.97
C ASP A 104 -19.31 6.28 3.08
N GLN A 105 -19.31 4.95 2.86
CA GLN A 105 -18.75 3.97 3.80
C GLN A 105 -17.22 4.01 3.79
N ASP A 106 -16.61 4.11 2.62
CA ASP A 106 -15.16 4.25 2.47
C ASP A 106 -14.68 5.53 3.18
N PHE A 107 -15.42 6.64 3.02
CA PHE A 107 -15.18 7.88 3.76
C PHE A 107 -15.18 7.65 5.28
N ALA A 108 -16.08 6.82 5.81
CA ALA A 108 -16.12 6.54 7.24
C ALA A 108 -14.84 5.84 7.74
N PHE A 109 -14.27 4.90 6.98
CA PHE A 109 -12.98 4.28 7.30
C PHE A 109 -11.83 5.29 7.21
N CYS A 110 -11.82 6.14 6.18
CA CYS A 110 -10.85 7.22 6.04
C CYS A 110 -10.95 8.25 7.17
N LEU A 111 -12.15 8.59 7.60
CA LEU A 111 -12.38 9.49 8.75
C LEU A 111 -11.89 8.86 10.05
N HIS A 112 -12.18 7.58 10.29
CA HIS A 112 -11.67 6.85 11.46
C HIS A 112 -10.13 6.88 11.46
N ARG A 113 -9.49 6.53 10.34
CA ARG A 113 -8.02 6.61 10.18
C ARG A 113 -7.51 8.00 10.52
N THR A 114 -8.11 9.03 9.93
CA THR A 114 -7.72 10.42 10.15
C THR A 114 -7.79 10.84 11.61
N GLN A 115 -8.88 10.49 12.30
CA GLN A 115 -9.05 10.79 13.72
C GLN A 115 -7.99 10.10 14.59
N ARG A 116 -7.67 8.83 14.27
CA ARG A 116 -6.63 8.08 14.99
C ARG A 116 -5.23 8.67 14.78
N LEU A 117 -4.90 9.01 13.52
CA LEU A 117 -3.62 9.66 13.19
C LEU A 117 -3.49 11.03 13.88
N ARG A 118 -4.55 11.85 13.87
CA ARG A 118 -4.59 13.14 14.60
C ARG A 118 -4.48 12.98 16.12
N ALA A 119 -4.90 11.83 16.64
CA ALA A 119 -4.71 11.48 18.06
C ALA A 119 -3.31 10.91 18.37
N GLY A 120 -2.36 10.96 17.42
CA GLY A 120 -0.99 10.52 17.56
C GLY A 120 -0.76 9.01 17.43
N ARG A 121 -1.74 8.28 16.89
CA ARG A 121 -1.55 6.86 16.55
C ARG A 121 -0.76 6.73 15.25
N ARG A 122 0.06 5.68 15.13
CA ARG A 122 0.83 5.41 13.92
C ARG A 122 -0.06 4.75 12.84
N LEU A 123 0.29 4.96 11.58
CA LEU A 123 -0.46 4.38 10.45
C LEU A 123 -0.55 2.85 10.54
N ALA A 124 0.54 2.17 10.92
CA ALA A 124 0.55 0.73 11.10
C ALA A 124 -0.42 0.25 12.20
N GLU A 125 -0.55 1.00 13.30
CA GLU A 125 -1.49 0.67 14.38
C GLU A 125 -2.94 0.79 13.90
N VAL A 126 -3.24 1.85 13.16
CA VAL A 126 -4.58 2.07 12.60
C VAL A 126 -4.89 1.06 11.50
N THR A 127 -3.90 0.72 10.67
CA THR A 127 -4.04 -0.34 9.66
C THR A 127 -4.34 -1.68 10.32
N ASP A 128 -3.68 -2.02 11.42
CA ASP A 128 -3.94 -3.26 12.15
C ASP A 128 -5.31 -3.25 12.87
N GLU A 129 -5.75 -2.09 13.37
CA GLU A 129 -7.10 -1.90 13.93
C GLU A 129 -8.18 -2.19 12.86
N LEU A 130 -8.06 -1.60 11.66
CA LEU A 130 -8.98 -1.82 10.55
C LEU A 130 -8.89 -3.26 10.01
N ARG A 131 -7.70 -3.82 9.89
CA ARG A 131 -7.49 -5.24 9.52
C ARG A 131 -8.26 -6.18 10.44
N ARG A 132 -8.18 -5.98 11.76
CA ARG A 132 -8.92 -6.78 12.76
C ARG A 132 -10.43 -6.55 12.65
N HIS A 133 -10.86 -5.32 12.42
CA HIS A 133 -12.27 -4.99 12.19
C HIS A 133 -12.85 -5.79 11.00
N HIS A 134 -12.07 -5.93 9.93
CA HIS A 134 -12.44 -6.71 8.74
C HIS A 134 -12.24 -8.24 8.92
N GLY A 135 -11.81 -8.71 10.09
CA GLY A 135 -11.61 -10.14 10.37
C GLY A 135 -10.41 -10.76 9.66
N LEU A 136 -9.49 -9.95 9.14
CA LEU A 136 -8.31 -10.43 8.40
C LEU A 136 -7.25 -10.95 9.36
N ARG A 137 -6.71 -12.15 9.09
CA ARG A 137 -5.71 -12.82 9.93
C ARG A 137 -4.28 -12.57 9.48
N LEU A 138 -4.03 -12.29 8.18
CA LEU A 138 -2.71 -11.89 7.71
C LEU A 138 -2.32 -10.53 8.31
N ARG A 139 -1.03 -10.23 8.34
CA ARG A 139 -0.55 -8.89 8.72
C ARG A 139 -0.47 -7.99 7.50
N ILE A 140 -0.94 -6.76 7.65
CA ILE A 140 -0.81 -5.69 6.65
C ILE A 140 0.05 -4.60 7.29
N LEU A 141 1.19 -4.30 6.69
CA LEU A 141 2.11 -3.25 7.11
C LEU A 141 2.16 -2.17 6.02
N PRO A 142 1.86 -0.91 6.32
CA PRO A 142 2.22 0.18 5.43
C PRO A 142 3.75 0.19 5.25
N MET A 143 4.25 0.56 4.09
CA MET A 143 5.69 0.63 3.88
C MET A 143 6.37 1.69 4.75
N ALA A 144 5.68 2.81 5.01
CA ALA A 144 6.12 3.93 5.84
C ALA A 144 5.02 4.40 6.79
N GLU A 145 5.41 5.04 7.90
CA GLU A 145 4.49 5.73 8.81
C GLU A 145 4.24 7.18 8.36
N ASP A 146 5.28 7.83 7.85
CA ASP A 146 5.24 9.21 7.39
C ASP A 146 4.78 9.31 5.93
N PRO A 147 4.16 10.42 5.53
CA PRO A 147 3.81 10.67 4.13
C PRO A 147 5.03 10.61 3.22
N CYS A 148 4.95 9.82 2.17
CA CYS A 148 6.02 9.65 1.18
C CYS A 148 5.43 9.62 -0.25
N PRO A 149 4.83 10.74 -0.70
CA PRO A 149 4.07 10.78 -1.94
C PRO A 149 4.93 10.51 -3.17
N THR A 150 4.37 9.72 -4.09
CA THR A 150 4.90 9.56 -5.44
C THR A 150 4.51 10.77 -6.27
N GLN A 151 5.50 11.45 -6.87
CA GLN A 151 5.28 12.59 -7.76
C GLN A 151 5.53 12.19 -9.22
N VAL A 152 4.75 12.78 -10.12
CA VAL A 152 4.88 12.56 -11.56
C VAL A 152 5.12 13.89 -12.25
N THR A 153 6.17 13.97 -13.06
CA THR A 153 6.45 15.12 -13.92
C THR A 153 6.11 14.78 -15.36
N LEU A 154 5.31 15.62 -16.00
CA LEU A 154 4.95 15.50 -17.40
C LEU A 154 5.99 16.18 -18.30
N ARG A 155 6.00 15.87 -19.60
CA ARG A 155 6.90 16.45 -20.59
C ARG A 155 6.72 17.98 -20.77
N ASP A 156 5.59 18.53 -20.37
CA ASP A 156 5.33 19.97 -20.35
C ASP A 156 5.85 20.68 -19.09
N GLY A 157 6.47 19.93 -18.17
CA GLY A 157 7.07 20.43 -16.93
C GLY A 157 6.11 20.50 -15.74
N ARG A 158 4.84 20.14 -15.89
CA ARG A 158 3.91 20.05 -14.74
C ARG A 158 4.32 18.88 -13.84
N CYS A 159 4.46 19.17 -12.55
CA CYS A 159 4.68 18.16 -11.51
C CYS A 159 3.42 18.03 -10.66
N MET A 160 3.00 16.80 -10.37
CA MET A 160 1.78 16.54 -9.61
C MET A 160 1.86 15.24 -8.84
N HIS A 161 1.00 15.08 -7.84
CA HIS A 161 0.83 13.81 -7.13
C HIS A 161 0.33 12.71 -8.09
N PHE A 162 0.74 11.46 -7.85
CA PHE A 162 0.38 10.32 -8.71
C PHE A 162 -1.14 10.18 -8.89
N GLU A 163 -1.95 10.41 -7.85
CA GLU A 163 -3.42 10.37 -7.93
C GLU A 163 -4.01 11.45 -8.85
N ASP A 164 -3.43 12.67 -8.86
CA ASP A 164 -3.84 13.71 -9.82
C ASP A 164 -3.54 13.25 -11.26
N TYR A 165 -2.35 12.68 -11.49
CA TYR A 165 -1.96 12.17 -12.80
C TYR A 165 -2.87 11.01 -13.25
N MET A 166 -3.12 10.05 -12.36
CA MET A 166 -3.84 8.82 -12.69
C MET A 166 -5.34 9.08 -12.91
N ILE A 167 -5.97 9.84 -12.01
CA ILE A 167 -7.43 9.97 -11.95
C ILE A 167 -7.88 11.29 -12.60
N ARG A 168 -7.30 12.43 -12.19
CA ARG A 168 -7.73 13.75 -12.66
C ARG A 168 -7.32 14.00 -14.10
N GLU A 169 -6.06 13.69 -14.46
CA GLU A 169 -5.51 13.87 -15.81
C GLU A 169 -5.81 12.68 -16.74
N GLY A 170 -6.29 11.55 -16.22
CA GLY A 170 -6.60 10.34 -16.99
C GLY A 170 -5.35 9.60 -17.49
N ALA A 171 -4.24 9.70 -16.78
CA ALA A 171 -2.97 9.01 -17.08
C ALA A 171 -2.46 9.21 -18.53
N PRO A 172 -2.25 10.45 -18.99
CA PRO A 172 -1.77 10.71 -20.34
C PRO A 172 -0.36 10.13 -20.56
N ASP A 173 -0.07 9.65 -21.77
CA ASP A 173 1.26 9.13 -22.17
C ASP A 173 2.27 10.27 -22.38
N THR A 174 2.47 11.08 -21.36
CA THR A 174 3.33 12.27 -21.40
C THR A 174 4.27 12.37 -20.21
N VAL A 175 4.44 11.27 -19.45
CA VAL A 175 5.35 11.21 -18.30
C VAL A 175 6.79 11.37 -18.76
N SER A 176 7.53 12.26 -18.11
CA SER A 176 8.98 12.41 -18.26
C SER A 176 9.74 11.81 -17.09
N GLU A 177 9.18 11.87 -15.88
CA GLU A 177 9.85 11.42 -14.65
C GLU A 177 8.82 10.98 -13.61
N VAL A 178 9.21 9.98 -12.80
CA VAL A 178 8.53 9.58 -11.57
C VAL A 178 9.50 9.78 -10.42
N ASP A 179 9.17 10.70 -9.52
CA ASP A 179 10.01 11.03 -8.36
C ASP A 179 9.56 10.22 -7.13
N LEU A 180 10.48 9.43 -6.60
CA LEU A 180 10.33 8.61 -5.40
C LEU A 180 11.22 9.11 -4.25
N SER A 181 11.74 10.33 -4.33
CA SER A 181 12.67 10.90 -3.35
C SER A 181 12.07 10.97 -1.95
N ALA A 182 10.76 11.20 -1.82
CA ALA A 182 10.06 11.18 -0.54
C ALA A 182 10.15 9.79 0.13
N ALA A 183 9.93 8.72 -0.64
CA ALA A 183 10.09 7.34 -0.13
C ALA A 183 11.55 7.03 0.21
N ALA A 184 12.51 7.51 -0.58
CA ALA A 184 13.95 7.32 -0.33
C ALA A 184 14.45 8.04 0.94
N GLN A 185 13.73 9.05 1.42
CA GLN A 185 14.04 9.80 2.65
C GLN A 185 13.22 9.35 3.86
N ALA A 186 12.11 8.68 3.65
CA ALA A 186 11.25 8.16 4.71
C ALA A 186 11.89 6.97 5.43
N GLN A 187 11.35 6.64 6.62
CA GLN A 187 11.78 5.45 7.35
C GLN A 187 10.77 4.31 7.11
N PRO A 188 11.23 3.08 6.89
CA PRO A 188 10.36 1.92 6.85
C PRO A 188 9.55 1.81 8.16
N THR A 189 8.29 1.45 8.06
CA THR A 189 7.48 1.12 9.23
C THR A 189 8.18 0.09 10.09
N PRO A 190 8.19 0.27 11.43
CA PRO A 190 8.75 -0.73 12.35
C PRO A 190 8.19 -2.13 12.09
N GLY A 191 9.10 -3.09 11.95
CA GLY A 191 8.76 -4.48 11.60
C GLY A 191 8.87 -4.82 10.11
N VAL A 192 9.01 -3.85 9.21
CA VAL A 192 9.15 -4.10 7.77
C VAL A 192 10.48 -4.78 7.44
N LEU A 193 11.60 -4.23 7.93
CA LEU A 193 12.92 -4.81 7.70
C LEU A 193 13.07 -6.20 8.36
N GLU A 194 12.58 -6.34 9.59
CA GLU A 194 12.57 -7.63 10.31
C GLU A 194 11.72 -8.68 9.58
N ALA A 195 10.57 -8.28 9.03
CA ALA A 195 9.73 -9.19 8.26
C ALA A 195 10.47 -9.67 7.01
N ILE A 196 11.13 -8.78 6.27
CA ILE A 196 11.95 -9.12 5.11
C ILE A 196 13.10 -10.05 5.50
N GLN A 197 13.83 -9.74 6.56
CA GLN A 197 15.01 -10.50 7.01
C GLN A 197 14.64 -11.91 7.49
N SER A 198 13.51 -12.07 8.18
CA SER A 198 13.03 -13.35 8.73
C SER A 198 12.18 -14.16 7.75
N ALA A 199 11.77 -13.59 6.62
CA ALA A 199 10.86 -14.27 5.70
C ALA A 199 11.44 -15.59 5.14
N ARG A 200 10.67 -16.65 5.04
CA ARG A 200 11.04 -17.88 4.29
C ARG A 200 10.90 -17.69 2.76
N ALA A 201 10.01 -16.79 2.34
CA ALA A 201 9.83 -16.42 0.95
C ALA A 201 9.45 -14.95 0.84
N ILE A 202 9.88 -14.29 -0.23
CA ILE A 202 9.45 -12.94 -0.59
C ILE A 202 8.84 -12.99 -1.97
N LEU A 203 7.67 -12.39 -2.09
CA LEU A 203 6.89 -12.29 -3.31
C LEU A 203 6.79 -10.82 -3.72
N LEU A 204 7.20 -10.53 -4.94
CA LEU A 204 6.85 -9.27 -5.60
C LEU A 204 5.50 -9.52 -6.28
N CYS A 205 4.46 -8.91 -5.76
CA CYS A 205 3.12 -9.08 -6.32
C CYS A 205 3.03 -8.50 -7.74
N PRO A 206 2.06 -8.93 -8.56
CA PRO A 206 1.77 -8.34 -9.87
C PRO A 206 1.18 -6.94 -9.69
N SER A 207 2.04 -5.99 -9.36
CA SER A 207 1.79 -4.57 -9.14
C SER A 207 2.58 -3.76 -10.16
N ASN A 208 2.23 -2.49 -10.31
CA ASN A 208 3.02 -1.60 -11.16
C ASN A 208 4.47 -1.51 -10.62
N PRO A 209 5.49 -1.85 -11.43
CA PRO A 209 6.88 -1.89 -10.95
C PRO A 209 7.43 -0.52 -10.57
N VAL A 210 6.90 0.57 -11.13
CA VAL A 210 7.38 1.93 -10.92
C VAL A 210 6.69 2.59 -9.74
N VAL A 211 5.36 2.64 -9.75
CA VAL A 211 4.58 3.44 -8.78
C VAL A 211 4.04 2.65 -7.59
N SER A 212 4.05 1.30 -7.64
CA SER A 212 3.61 0.48 -6.50
C SER A 212 4.78 -0.26 -5.83
N ILE A 213 5.64 -0.92 -6.61
CA ILE A 213 6.81 -1.64 -6.06
C ILE A 213 8.00 -0.70 -5.90
N GLY A 214 8.18 0.24 -6.83
CA GLY A 214 9.26 1.22 -6.82
C GLY A 214 9.39 1.98 -5.50
N PRO A 215 8.31 2.59 -4.96
CA PRO A 215 8.36 3.30 -3.68
C PRO A 215 8.83 2.41 -2.52
N ILE A 216 8.32 1.17 -2.43
CA ILE A 216 8.78 0.20 -1.41
C ILE A 216 10.29 -0.05 -1.54
N LEU A 217 10.76 -0.29 -2.77
CA LEU A 217 12.17 -0.56 -3.03
C LEU A 217 13.07 0.68 -2.89
N ALA A 218 12.52 1.89 -2.96
CA ALA A 218 13.25 3.13 -2.75
C ALA A 218 13.54 3.39 -1.28
N MET A 219 12.80 2.78 -0.36
CA MET A 219 12.96 3.00 1.07
C MET A 219 14.32 2.52 1.59
N PRO A 220 14.92 3.25 2.56
CA PRO A 220 16.21 2.90 3.14
C PRO A 220 16.24 1.47 3.71
N GLY A 221 17.29 0.71 3.40
CA GLY A 221 17.52 -0.62 3.92
C GLY A 221 16.70 -1.76 3.29
N ILE A 222 15.68 -1.46 2.48
CA ILE A 222 14.83 -2.50 1.86
C ILE A 222 15.64 -3.31 0.84
N ARG A 223 16.36 -2.66 -0.09
CA ARG A 223 17.15 -3.35 -1.12
C ARG A 223 18.27 -4.17 -0.49
N GLU A 224 18.92 -3.63 0.53
CA GLU A 224 19.97 -4.29 1.30
C GLU A 224 19.42 -5.52 2.02
N ALA A 225 18.27 -5.40 2.68
CA ALA A 225 17.60 -6.53 3.36
C ALA A 225 17.20 -7.63 2.38
N LEU A 226 16.70 -7.27 1.20
CA LEU A 226 16.38 -8.22 0.12
C LEU A 226 17.64 -8.92 -0.42
N ALA A 227 18.73 -8.15 -0.66
CA ALA A 227 19.98 -8.67 -1.20
C ALA A 227 20.75 -9.56 -0.22
N ALA A 228 20.67 -9.27 1.08
CA ALA A 228 21.32 -10.05 2.14
C ALA A 228 20.73 -11.46 2.28
N ARG A 229 19.55 -11.71 1.75
CA ARG A 229 18.93 -13.02 1.80
C ARG A 229 19.66 -14.03 0.93
N ARG A 230 19.97 -15.19 1.50
CA ARG A 230 20.53 -16.33 0.75
C ARG A 230 19.43 -16.91 -0.13
N CYS A 231 19.35 -16.47 -1.37
CA CYS A 231 18.55 -17.13 -2.39
C CYS A 231 19.20 -18.50 -2.70
N PRO A 232 18.45 -19.62 -2.78
CA PRO A 232 18.99 -20.87 -3.30
C PRO A 232 19.67 -20.64 -4.65
N SER A 233 20.84 -21.22 -4.87
CA SER A 233 21.72 -20.96 -6.04
C SER A 233 21.05 -21.16 -7.40
N SER A 234 19.94 -21.90 -7.45
CA SER A 234 19.12 -22.10 -8.64
C SER A 234 18.43 -20.85 -9.19
N TRP A 235 18.19 -19.83 -8.35
CA TRP A 235 17.48 -18.60 -8.72
C TRP A 235 18.37 -17.42 -9.07
N ARG A 236 19.70 -17.54 -8.84
CA ARG A 236 20.65 -16.42 -9.12
C ARG A 236 20.84 -16.11 -10.61
N ARG A 237 20.32 -16.95 -11.53
CA ARG A 237 20.57 -16.84 -12.97
C ARG A 237 19.53 -16.09 -13.79
N SER A 238 18.45 -15.61 -13.20
CA SER A 238 17.32 -15.05 -13.94
C SER A 238 17.03 -13.55 -13.76
N TRP A 239 17.86 -12.82 -13.01
CA TRP A 239 17.68 -11.36 -12.91
C TRP A 239 18.58 -10.65 -13.93
N PRO A 240 18.00 -9.93 -14.92
CA PRO A 240 18.80 -8.99 -15.69
C PRO A 240 19.35 -7.93 -14.74
N THR A 241 20.66 -7.68 -14.79
CA THR A 241 21.27 -6.49 -14.19
C THR A 241 20.56 -5.28 -14.80
N LEU A 242 19.67 -4.65 -14.06
CA LEU A 242 19.21 -3.32 -14.41
C LEU A 242 20.46 -2.42 -14.32
N GLY A 243 20.93 -2.01 -15.50
CA GLY A 243 22.11 -1.16 -15.65
C GLY A 243 21.98 0.09 -14.80
N ALA A 244 23.13 0.51 -14.26
CA ALA A 244 23.35 1.74 -13.53
C ALA A 244 23.11 2.95 -14.44
#